data_e6ac4ef8e6f2eeae1b14ce9596bda4e4
#
_entry.id   e6ac4ef8e6f2eeae1b14ce9596bda4e4
#
_cell.length_a   1.000
_cell.length_b   1.000
_cell.length_c   1.000
_cell.angle_alpha   90.00
_cell.angle_beta   90.00
_cell.angle_gamma   90.00
#
_symmetry.space_group_name_H-M   'P 1'
#
loop_
_entity.id
_entity.type
_entity.pdbx_description
1 polymer ?
#
loop_
_entity_poly.entity_id
_entity_poly.type
_entity_poly.pdbx_seq_one_letter_code
_entity_poly.pdbx_strand_id
1 'polypeptide(L)'
;LGRLYDDLVANTDPVADRVVVVGDFNVAPDDRDVWSPAAFEGSTHVTGPEREAIDRLTGLGLVDVFRERFDDAGLYSWWDYRAGAFYKRQGMRIDLVLASPPAAEALDFVLIDRNERKGEKPSDHAPVVADFHLG
;
A
#
# COMPACT_ATOMS: atom_id res chain seq x y z
N LEU A 1 -13.43 3.58 0.76
CA LEU A 1 -12.44 4.43 1.48
C LEU A 1 -13.08 5.63 2.17
N GLY A 2 -14.21 6.15 1.66
CA GLY A 2 -14.90 7.25 2.32
C GLY A 2 -15.37 6.92 3.72
N ARG A 3 -15.86 5.70 3.93
CA ARG A 3 -16.28 5.23 5.26
C ARG A 3 -15.07 5.12 6.21
N LEU A 4 -13.95 4.61 5.72
CA LEU A 4 -12.73 4.52 6.51
C LEU A 4 -12.27 5.91 6.94
N TYR A 5 -12.27 6.87 6.02
CA TYR A 5 -11.93 8.26 6.33
C TYR A 5 -12.82 8.82 7.44
N ASP A 6 -14.14 8.65 7.29
CA ASP A 6 -15.11 9.15 8.26
C ASP A 6 -14.93 8.49 9.64
N ASP A 7 -14.68 7.19 9.67
CA ASP A 7 -14.45 6.45 10.92
C ASP A 7 -13.17 6.93 11.62
N LEU A 8 -12.11 7.18 10.88
CA LEU A 8 -10.85 7.67 11.44
C LEU A 8 -11.02 9.07 12.04
N VAL A 9 -11.70 9.96 11.33
CA VAL A 9 -11.96 11.33 11.83
C VAL A 9 -12.84 11.30 13.06
N ALA A 10 -13.84 10.42 13.12
CA ALA A 10 -14.79 10.37 14.23
C ALA A 10 -14.21 9.70 15.48
N ASN A 11 -13.31 8.72 15.34
CA ASN A 11 -12.91 7.83 16.43
C ASN A 11 -11.44 7.91 16.83
N THR A 12 -10.60 8.64 16.07
CA THR A 12 -9.16 8.74 16.37
C THR A 12 -8.68 10.17 16.18
N ASP A 13 -7.50 10.43 16.76
CA ASP A 13 -6.68 11.58 16.39
C ASP A 13 -5.50 11.03 15.56
N PRO A 14 -5.54 11.14 14.21
CA PRO A 14 -4.51 10.54 13.36
C PRO A 14 -3.12 11.15 13.53
N VAL A 15 -2.99 12.23 14.28
CA VAL A 15 -1.71 12.87 14.56
C VAL A 15 -1.16 12.47 15.94
N ALA A 16 -2.03 12.36 16.94
CA ALA A 16 -1.63 12.10 18.32
C ALA A 16 -1.70 10.63 18.71
N ASP A 17 -2.65 9.88 18.15
CA ASP A 17 -2.86 8.48 18.50
C ASP A 17 -1.95 7.57 17.65
N ARG A 18 -1.65 6.38 18.18
CA ARG A 18 -0.97 5.33 17.42
C ARG A 18 -2.00 4.59 16.60
N VAL A 19 -2.12 4.96 15.32
CA VAL A 19 -3.08 4.39 14.38
C VAL A 19 -2.33 3.70 13.25
N VAL A 20 -2.71 2.47 12.94
CA VAL A 20 -2.18 1.73 11.79
C VAL A 20 -3.36 1.20 11.00
N VAL A 21 -3.39 1.49 9.71
CA VAL A 21 -4.42 1.02 8.79
C VAL A 21 -3.73 0.18 7.72
N VAL A 22 -4.14 -1.09 7.63
CA VAL A 22 -3.51 -2.04 6.71
C VAL A 22 -4.57 -2.74 5.87
N GLY A 23 -4.19 -3.14 4.69
CA GLY A 23 -5.04 -3.96 3.83
C GLY A 23 -4.82 -3.75 2.36
N ASP A 24 -5.66 -4.42 1.58
CA ASP A 24 -5.75 -4.26 0.14
C ASP A 24 -6.66 -3.06 -0.15
N PHE A 25 -6.06 -1.96 -0.58
CA PHE A 25 -6.79 -0.74 -0.92
C PHE A 25 -7.24 -0.73 -2.38
N ASN A 26 -6.77 -1.69 -3.18
CA ASN A 26 -7.03 -1.75 -4.63
C ASN A 26 -6.64 -0.46 -5.37
N VAL A 27 -5.70 0.29 -4.83
CA VAL A 27 -5.18 1.53 -5.41
C VAL A 27 -3.67 1.50 -5.38
N ALA A 28 -3.03 1.76 -6.53
CA ALA A 28 -1.61 2.04 -6.61
C ALA A 28 -1.42 3.56 -6.43
N PRO A 29 -0.85 4.02 -5.32
CA PRO A 29 -0.86 5.44 -4.98
C PRO A 29 -0.08 6.35 -5.94
N ASP A 30 0.93 5.80 -6.60
CA ASP A 30 1.91 6.56 -7.37
C ASP A 30 2.29 5.77 -8.62
N ASP A 31 2.81 6.45 -9.63
CA ASP A 31 3.24 5.78 -10.86
C ASP A 31 4.38 4.78 -10.65
N ARG A 32 5.20 4.98 -9.62
CA ARG A 32 6.24 4.00 -9.21
C ARG A 32 5.64 2.68 -8.74
N ASP A 33 4.37 2.67 -8.38
CA ASP A 33 3.67 1.51 -7.85
C ASP A 33 2.98 0.68 -8.93
N VAL A 34 3.18 1.03 -10.20
CA VAL A 34 2.57 0.35 -11.37
C VAL A 34 3.65 0.04 -12.39
N TRP A 35 3.64 -1.19 -12.92
CA TRP A 35 4.65 -1.62 -13.91
C TRP A 35 4.58 -0.86 -15.23
N SER A 36 3.40 -0.34 -15.61
CA SER A 36 3.23 0.51 -16.79
C SER A 36 2.10 1.51 -16.56
N PRO A 37 2.41 2.70 -16.03
CA PRO A 37 1.38 3.73 -15.84
C PRO A 37 0.61 4.07 -17.12
N ALA A 38 1.28 4.10 -18.28
CA ALA A 38 0.65 4.39 -19.56
C ALA A 38 -0.39 3.33 -19.96
N ALA A 39 -0.11 2.05 -19.69
CA ALA A 39 -1.04 0.96 -20.01
C ALA A 39 -2.28 0.98 -19.13
N PHE A 40 -2.21 1.57 -17.94
CA PHE A 40 -3.30 1.61 -16.97
C PHE A 40 -3.98 2.97 -16.85
N GLU A 41 -3.59 3.94 -17.66
CA GLU A 41 -4.20 5.27 -17.63
C GLU A 41 -5.71 5.16 -17.79
N GLY A 42 -6.46 5.73 -16.83
CA GLY A 42 -7.92 5.66 -16.82
C GLY A 42 -8.50 4.33 -16.37
N SER A 43 -7.65 3.34 -16.07
CA SER A 43 -8.07 2.01 -15.60
C SER A 43 -8.20 1.97 -14.08
N THR A 44 -8.89 0.94 -13.57
CA THR A 44 -9.00 0.65 -12.14
C THR A 44 -7.61 0.64 -11.48
N HIS A 45 -7.55 1.07 -10.25
CA HIS A 45 -6.37 1.16 -9.37
C HIS A 45 -5.52 2.41 -9.56
N VAL A 46 -5.67 3.14 -10.66
CA VAL A 46 -4.80 4.29 -10.95
C VAL A 46 -5.56 5.56 -11.31
N THR A 47 -6.89 5.56 -11.16
CA THR A 47 -7.69 6.76 -11.50
C THR A 47 -7.44 7.89 -10.51
N GLY A 48 -7.70 9.13 -10.95
CA GLY A 48 -7.63 10.30 -10.11
C GLY A 48 -8.46 10.17 -8.84
N PRO A 49 -9.77 9.83 -8.93
CA PRO A 49 -10.61 9.65 -7.74
C PRO A 49 -10.09 8.59 -6.77
N GLU A 50 -9.55 7.48 -7.26
CA GLU A 50 -8.98 6.44 -6.41
C GLU A 50 -7.74 6.95 -5.66
N ARG A 51 -6.83 7.62 -6.35
CA ARG A 51 -5.63 8.20 -5.76
C ARG A 51 -5.96 9.36 -4.81
N GLU A 52 -6.98 10.16 -5.12
CA GLU A 52 -7.45 11.22 -4.24
C GLU A 52 -7.97 10.66 -2.92
N ALA A 53 -8.60 9.50 -2.93
CA ALA A 53 -9.06 8.85 -1.71
C ALA A 53 -7.90 8.49 -0.79
N ILE A 54 -6.79 8.00 -1.35
CA ILE A 54 -5.57 7.76 -0.57
C ILE A 54 -4.97 9.08 -0.07
N ASP A 55 -4.93 10.12 -0.91
CA ASP A 55 -4.40 11.43 -0.53
C ASP A 55 -5.19 12.05 0.64
N ARG A 56 -6.49 11.81 0.69
CA ARG A 56 -7.32 12.27 1.83
C ARG A 56 -6.92 11.57 3.13
N LEU A 57 -6.59 10.28 3.08
CA LEU A 57 -6.10 9.54 4.25
C LEU A 57 -4.74 10.05 4.70
N THR A 58 -3.81 10.23 3.78
CA THR A 58 -2.49 10.80 4.12
C THR A 58 -2.60 12.25 4.56
N GLY A 59 -3.58 12.99 4.05
CA GLY A 59 -3.87 14.36 4.49
C GLY A 59 -4.30 14.47 5.95
N LEU A 60 -4.78 13.38 6.56
CA LEU A 60 -5.05 13.31 8.00
C LEU A 60 -3.78 13.20 8.84
N GLY A 61 -2.63 12.99 8.22
CA GLY A 61 -1.35 12.76 8.90
C GLY A 61 -0.84 11.32 8.81
N LEU A 62 -1.60 10.42 8.18
CA LEU A 62 -1.16 9.04 8.00
C LEU A 62 -0.03 8.95 6.97
N VAL A 63 0.98 8.16 7.28
CA VAL A 63 2.18 7.97 6.48
C VAL A 63 2.13 6.61 5.77
N ASP A 64 2.39 6.60 4.47
CA ASP A 64 2.63 5.36 3.72
C ASP A 64 4.03 4.88 4.08
N VAL A 65 4.13 4.00 5.08
CA VAL A 65 5.42 3.64 5.68
C VAL A 65 6.33 2.89 4.73
N PHE A 66 5.79 2.10 3.81
CA PHE A 66 6.61 1.41 2.82
C PHE A 66 7.29 2.41 1.89
N ARG A 67 6.52 3.36 1.36
CA ARG A 67 7.06 4.37 0.44
C ARG A 67 8.05 5.31 1.13
N GLU A 68 7.86 5.59 2.41
CA GLU A 68 8.81 6.38 3.19
C GLU A 68 10.18 5.70 3.31
N ARG A 69 10.18 4.37 3.42
CA ARG A 69 11.42 3.57 3.55
C ARG A 69 12.04 3.22 2.20
N PHE A 70 11.25 3.12 1.14
CA PHE A 70 11.67 2.66 -0.18
C PHE A 70 11.16 3.58 -1.27
N ASP A 71 12.06 4.35 -1.88
CA ASP A 71 11.73 5.26 -2.98
C ASP A 71 11.63 4.56 -4.33
N ASP A 72 12.11 3.33 -4.43
CA ASP A 72 12.27 2.64 -5.71
C ASP A 72 10.94 2.27 -6.35
N ALA A 73 10.88 2.38 -7.69
CA ALA A 73 9.81 1.76 -8.47
C ALA A 73 10.03 0.25 -8.53
N GLY A 74 8.98 -0.47 -8.90
CA GLY A 74 9.09 -1.92 -9.15
C GLY A 74 8.94 -2.79 -7.91
N LEU A 75 8.55 -2.21 -6.78
CA LEU A 75 8.30 -2.95 -5.53
C LEU A 75 6.80 -3.16 -5.39
N TYR A 76 6.32 -4.35 -5.77
CA TYR A 76 4.91 -4.63 -5.91
C TYR A 76 4.40 -5.65 -4.89
N SER A 77 3.10 -5.59 -4.60
CA SER A 77 2.41 -6.53 -3.71
C SER A 77 1.42 -7.43 -4.43
N TRP A 78 1.14 -7.17 -5.69
CA TRP A 78 0.18 -7.92 -6.48
C TRP A 78 0.63 -8.07 -7.92
N TRP A 79 0.36 -9.24 -8.50
CA TRP A 79 0.58 -9.56 -9.92
C TRP A 79 -0.58 -10.42 -10.41
N ASP A 80 -1.09 -10.13 -11.60
CA ASP A 80 -2.11 -10.96 -12.21
C ASP A 80 -1.55 -12.40 -12.39
N TYR A 81 -2.38 -13.39 -12.25
CA TYR A 81 -2.00 -14.77 -12.55
C TYR A 81 -1.73 -15.01 -14.04
N ARG A 82 -2.36 -14.22 -14.90
CA ARG A 82 -2.37 -14.41 -16.35
C ARG A 82 -1.07 -13.92 -17.00
N ALA A 83 -0.77 -14.52 -18.17
CA ALA A 83 0.31 -14.06 -19.06
C ALA A 83 1.71 -14.03 -18.42
N GLY A 84 1.94 -14.77 -17.34
CA GLY A 84 3.23 -14.80 -16.66
C GLY A 84 3.61 -13.46 -16.01
N ALA A 85 2.63 -12.67 -15.58
CA ALA A 85 2.84 -11.33 -15.06
C ALA A 85 3.85 -11.28 -13.91
N PHE A 86 3.85 -12.27 -13.01
CA PHE A 86 4.80 -12.31 -11.89
C PHE A 86 6.25 -12.38 -12.39
N TYR A 87 6.53 -13.32 -13.30
CA TYR A 87 7.89 -13.52 -13.81
C TYR A 87 8.34 -12.37 -14.71
N LYS A 88 7.40 -11.68 -15.35
CA LYS A 88 7.66 -10.49 -16.16
C LYS A 88 7.75 -9.21 -15.30
N ARG A 89 7.53 -9.32 -14.00
CA ARG A 89 7.52 -8.20 -13.06
C ARG A 89 6.47 -7.14 -13.40
N GLN A 90 5.33 -7.59 -13.91
CA GLN A 90 4.20 -6.73 -14.29
C GLN A 90 3.19 -6.68 -13.16
N GLY A 91 3.55 -5.98 -12.09
CA GLY A 91 2.75 -5.90 -10.88
C GLY A 91 2.34 -4.49 -10.49
N MET A 92 1.70 -4.40 -9.33
CA MET A 92 1.29 -3.16 -8.69
C MET A 92 1.47 -3.27 -7.18
N ARG A 93 1.72 -2.14 -6.53
CA ARG A 93 1.66 -2.05 -5.07
C ARG A 93 0.31 -1.48 -4.67
N ILE A 94 -0.59 -2.35 -4.23
CA ILE A 94 -1.97 -1.99 -3.87
C ILE A 94 -2.34 -2.39 -2.44
N ASP A 95 -1.46 -3.15 -1.76
CA ASP A 95 -1.59 -3.49 -0.34
C ASP A 95 -0.72 -2.51 0.44
N LEU A 96 -1.34 -1.70 1.28
CA LEU A 96 -0.69 -0.57 1.93
C LEU A 96 -0.69 -0.71 3.44
N VAL A 97 0.31 -0.10 4.07
CA VAL A 97 0.38 0.11 5.52
C VAL A 97 0.49 1.62 5.73
N LEU A 98 -0.57 2.19 6.28
CA LEU A 98 -0.62 3.62 6.60
C LEU A 98 -0.57 3.76 8.11
N ALA A 99 0.32 4.60 8.61
CA ALA A 99 0.52 4.76 10.05
C ALA A 99 0.51 6.24 10.43
N SER A 100 -0.07 6.54 11.60
CA SER A 100 0.04 7.87 12.18
C SER A 100 1.50 8.17 12.52
N PRO A 101 1.89 9.45 12.67
CA PRO A 101 3.27 9.79 13.00
C PRO A 101 3.83 9.07 14.22
N PRO A 102 3.11 8.98 15.37
CA PRO A 102 3.63 8.22 16.51
C PRO A 102 3.82 6.74 16.22
N ALA A 103 2.93 6.13 15.43
CA ALA A 103 3.09 4.73 15.03
C ALA A 103 4.24 4.56 14.04
N ALA A 104 4.37 5.47 13.07
CA ALA A 104 5.44 5.42 12.06
C ALA A 104 6.83 5.54 12.72
N GLU A 105 6.97 6.35 13.76
CA GLU A 105 8.21 6.45 14.53
C GLU A 105 8.59 5.14 15.21
N ALA A 106 7.61 4.31 15.54
CA ALA A 106 7.82 3.02 16.17
C ALA A 106 8.08 1.88 15.17
N LEU A 107 8.14 2.18 13.88
CA LEU A 107 8.37 1.16 12.84
C LEU A 107 9.80 0.68 12.86
N ASP A 108 9.99 -0.63 13.10
CA ASP A 108 11.29 -1.28 13.01
C ASP A 108 11.63 -1.59 11.55
N PHE A 109 10.74 -2.30 10.86
CA PHE A 109 10.92 -2.58 9.44
C PHE A 109 9.57 -2.76 8.75
N VAL A 110 9.58 -2.63 7.42
CA VAL A 110 8.48 -2.96 6.54
C VAL A 110 9.07 -3.60 5.29
N LEU A 111 8.40 -4.64 4.79
CA LEU A 111 8.83 -5.33 3.57
C LEU A 111 7.64 -5.93 2.84
N ILE A 112 7.86 -6.23 1.56
CA ILE A 112 6.95 -7.07 0.76
C ILE A 112 7.68 -8.39 0.54
N ASP A 113 7.10 -9.49 1.03
CA ASP A 113 7.71 -10.81 0.90
C ASP A 113 7.36 -11.43 -0.44
N ARG A 114 8.08 -11.02 -1.48
CA ARG A 114 7.87 -11.49 -2.84
C ARG A 114 8.08 -12.99 -2.98
N ASN A 115 8.90 -13.58 -2.13
CA ASN A 115 9.20 -15.02 -2.18
C ASN A 115 7.96 -15.89 -1.90
N GLU A 116 7.01 -15.39 -1.12
CA GLU A 116 5.75 -16.11 -0.87
C GLU A 116 4.87 -16.22 -2.12
N ARG A 117 5.15 -15.47 -3.16
CA ARG A 117 4.47 -15.55 -4.46
C ARG A 117 5.00 -16.71 -5.32
N LYS A 118 6.14 -17.28 -4.94
CA LYS A 118 6.76 -18.44 -5.58
C LYS A 118 6.21 -19.72 -4.95
N GLY A 119 6.30 -20.83 -5.66
CA GLY A 119 5.85 -22.12 -5.16
C GLY A 119 4.53 -22.55 -5.76
N GLU A 120 3.91 -23.59 -5.19
CA GLU A 120 2.66 -24.14 -5.68
C GLU A 120 1.46 -23.34 -5.18
N LYS A 121 0.56 -22.97 -6.10
CA LYS A 121 -0.70 -22.29 -5.80
C LYS A 121 -0.54 -21.06 -4.89
N PRO A 122 0.36 -20.11 -5.19
CA PRO A 122 0.48 -18.91 -4.38
C PRO A 122 -0.75 -18.02 -4.55
N SER A 123 -0.99 -17.13 -3.58
CA SER A 123 -1.92 -16.01 -3.76
C SER A 123 -1.43 -15.10 -4.90
N ASP A 124 -2.32 -14.31 -5.50
CA ASP A 124 -1.92 -13.26 -6.44
C ASP A 124 -1.34 -12.03 -5.71
N HIS A 125 -1.39 -12.00 -4.38
CA HIS A 125 -0.73 -11.02 -3.54
C HIS A 125 0.49 -11.62 -2.84
N ALA A 126 1.51 -10.77 -2.60
CA ALA A 126 2.59 -11.09 -1.68
C ALA A 126 2.29 -10.43 -0.33
N PRO A 127 2.64 -11.06 0.79
CA PRO A 127 2.44 -10.46 2.11
C PRO A 127 3.23 -9.16 2.25
N VAL A 128 2.58 -8.14 2.79
CA VAL A 128 3.24 -6.93 3.25
C VAL A 128 3.37 -7.03 4.77
N VAL A 129 4.58 -6.96 5.27
CA VAL A 129 4.88 -7.15 6.68
C VAL A 129 5.44 -5.86 7.25
N ALA A 130 4.87 -5.40 8.35
CA ALA A 130 5.38 -4.23 9.08
C ALA A 130 5.52 -4.59 10.55
N ASP A 131 6.66 -4.30 11.13
CA ASP A 131 6.96 -4.58 12.53
C ASP A 131 7.13 -3.27 13.29
N PHE A 132 6.34 -3.11 14.36
CA PHE A 132 6.31 -1.90 15.17
C PHE A 132 6.78 -2.21 16.58
N HIS A 133 7.64 -1.34 17.11
CA HIS A 133 8.12 -1.43 18.49
C HIS A 133 7.32 -0.46 19.36
N LEU A 134 6.25 -0.96 19.97
CA LEU A 134 5.29 -0.14 20.71
C LEU A 134 5.57 -0.07 22.24
N GLY A 135 6.67 -0.60 22.66
CA GLY A 135 7.05 -0.72 24.07
C GLY A 135 7.31 0.55 24.83
#